data_bd74aad094265b1dd8f6317f16c86691
#
_entry.id   bd74aad094265b1dd8f6317f16c86691
#
_cell.length_a   1.000
_cell.length_b   1.000
_cell.length_c   1.000
_cell.angle_alpha   90.00
_cell.angle_beta   90.00
_cell.angle_gamma   90.00
#
_symmetry.space_group_name_H-M   'P 1'
#
loop_
_entity.id
_entity.type
_entity.pdbx_description
1 polymer ?
#
loop_
_entity_poly.entity_id
_entity_poly.type
_entity_poly.pdbx_seq_one_letter_code
_entity_poly.pdbx_strand_id
1 'polypeptide(L)'
;MEKKMKVAVMNGVGKMGFVEREIPQPADNEVLVKLEYVGICGSDMHYYETGRIGDYVVEPPFVLGHEPGGVVVEVGKNVTHLKVGDRVALEPGKTCGHCEYCREGKYNLCPDVVFFATPPVDGVFQEYVAHEAALCFKLPENVDTLEGALIEPLAVGFHAANQGGAHAGQTAVVFGAGCIGLVSMMALKAEGVSRVYVVDIMQKRLDKAMELGATGVINSMNTDVQEEIGRLTEGKSVDLVIETAGMEVTTRQAIHITKKGATIVLVGYSKTGEMTLPLSLALDKELTFKTVFRYRHIYPMAIEAVASGKVNLKGIVSNIFNFDDIQAAMDKSVSDKANIVKSVVKIG
;
A
#
# COMPACT_ATOMS: atom_id res chain seq x y z
N MET A 1 -6.68 -37.67 -8.58
CA MET A 1 -7.07 -36.99 -7.32
C MET A 1 -6.96 -35.50 -7.62
N GLU A 2 -8.05 -34.78 -7.54
CA GLU A 2 -8.03 -33.31 -7.63
C GLU A 2 -7.13 -32.78 -6.54
N LYS A 3 -6.19 -31.91 -6.93
CA LYS A 3 -5.24 -31.31 -5.98
C LYS A 3 -5.99 -30.20 -5.21
N LYS A 4 -6.07 -30.35 -3.91
CA LYS A 4 -6.65 -29.34 -3.03
C LYS A 4 -5.57 -28.40 -2.46
N MET A 5 -5.99 -27.20 -2.11
CA MET A 5 -5.18 -26.18 -1.44
C MET A 5 -5.84 -25.72 -0.15
N LYS A 6 -5.02 -25.22 0.76
CA LYS A 6 -5.44 -24.60 1.99
C LYS A 6 -5.77 -23.12 1.76
N VAL A 7 -6.90 -22.67 2.28
CA VAL A 7 -7.38 -21.28 2.15
C VAL A 7 -7.77 -20.76 3.53
N ALA A 8 -7.23 -19.61 3.93
CA ALA A 8 -7.63 -18.95 5.15
C ALA A 8 -8.86 -18.07 4.88
N VAL A 9 -9.88 -18.25 5.68
CA VAL A 9 -11.16 -17.54 5.55
C VAL A 9 -11.52 -16.81 6.83
N MET A 10 -12.10 -15.63 6.69
CA MET A 10 -12.79 -14.92 7.76
C MET A 10 -14.18 -15.51 7.92
N ASN A 11 -14.42 -16.18 9.06
CA ASN A 11 -15.70 -16.80 9.38
C ASN A 11 -16.67 -15.86 10.12
N GLY A 12 -16.24 -14.65 10.39
CA GLY A 12 -16.96 -13.60 11.09
C GLY A 12 -15.97 -12.58 11.66
N VAL A 13 -16.48 -11.50 12.21
CA VAL A 13 -15.67 -10.47 12.85
C VAL A 13 -14.78 -11.06 13.94
N GLY A 14 -13.46 -10.81 13.84
CA GLY A 14 -12.45 -11.31 14.76
C GLY A 14 -12.16 -12.82 14.64
N LYS A 15 -12.62 -13.52 13.60
CA LYS A 15 -12.48 -14.98 13.50
C LYS A 15 -11.94 -15.40 12.14
N MET A 16 -10.71 -15.91 12.13
CA MET A 16 -10.13 -16.61 10.99
C MET A 16 -10.25 -18.13 11.15
N GLY A 17 -10.20 -18.85 10.04
CA GLY A 17 -10.19 -20.29 10.00
C GLY A 17 -9.66 -20.79 8.67
N PHE A 18 -9.70 -22.10 8.43
CA PHE A 18 -9.23 -22.70 7.18
C PHE A 18 -10.32 -23.54 6.54
N VAL A 19 -10.33 -23.54 5.22
CA VAL A 19 -11.08 -24.45 4.37
C VAL A 19 -10.16 -25.06 3.31
N GLU A 20 -10.55 -26.21 2.76
CA GLU A 20 -9.92 -26.76 1.57
C GLU A 20 -10.73 -26.35 0.34
N ARG A 21 -10.03 -25.90 -0.71
CA ARG A 21 -10.59 -25.64 -2.04
C ARG A 21 -9.77 -26.38 -3.10
N GLU A 22 -10.35 -26.58 -4.27
CA GLU A 22 -9.60 -27.09 -5.42
C GLU A 22 -8.59 -26.03 -5.88
N ILE A 23 -7.41 -26.49 -6.32
CA ILE A 23 -6.43 -25.59 -6.94
C ILE A 23 -7.02 -25.09 -8.26
N PRO A 24 -7.12 -23.76 -8.50
CA PRO A 24 -7.70 -23.24 -9.72
C PRO A 24 -6.84 -23.59 -10.93
N GLN A 25 -7.51 -23.77 -12.07
CA GLN A 25 -6.81 -23.91 -13.36
C GLN A 25 -6.70 -22.56 -14.02
N PRO A 26 -5.51 -22.14 -14.50
CA PRO A 26 -5.36 -20.86 -15.17
C PRO A 26 -6.08 -20.89 -16.53
N ALA A 27 -6.81 -19.83 -16.85
CA ALA A 27 -7.37 -19.62 -18.17
C ALA A 27 -6.25 -19.32 -19.21
N ASP A 28 -6.61 -19.24 -20.48
CA ASP A 28 -5.65 -19.07 -21.58
C ASP A 28 -4.66 -17.91 -21.43
N ASN A 29 -5.09 -16.80 -20.81
CA ASN A 29 -4.29 -15.58 -20.60
C ASN A 29 -3.84 -15.42 -19.13
N GLU A 30 -4.04 -16.42 -18.29
CA GLU A 30 -3.70 -16.39 -16.87
C GLU A 30 -2.46 -17.24 -16.57
N VAL A 31 -1.92 -17.03 -15.39
CA VAL A 31 -0.91 -17.89 -14.78
C VAL A 31 -1.45 -18.41 -13.44
N LEU A 32 -1.05 -19.64 -13.09
CA LEU A 32 -1.20 -20.14 -11.73
C LEU A 32 0.04 -19.78 -10.92
N VAL A 33 -0.14 -19.04 -9.85
CA VAL A 33 0.94 -18.62 -8.96
C VAL A 33 0.81 -19.36 -7.65
N LYS A 34 1.88 -20.04 -7.22
CA LYS A 34 2.04 -20.50 -5.85
C LYS A 34 2.48 -19.32 -5.01
N LEU A 35 1.67 -18.95 -4.04
CA LEU A 35 1.95 -17.80 -3.17
C LEU A 35 2.98 -18.18 -2.10
N GLU A 36 3.95 -17.32 -1.87
CA GLU A 36 4.97 -17.49 -0.84
C GLU A 36 4.78 -16.50 0.30
N TYR A 37 4.42 -15.26 -0.03
CA TYR A 37 4.16 -14.21 0.97
C TYR A 37 2.94 -13.39 0.60
N VAL A 38 2.17 -13.01 1.61
CA VAL A 38 1.05 -12.06 1.48
C VAL A 38 1.13 -11.05 2.62
N GLY A 39 1.17 -9.75 2.29
CA GLY A 39 1.12 -8.68 3.27
C GLY A 39 -0.26 -8.53 3.92
N ILE A 40 -0.29 -8.12 5.19
CA ILE A 40 -1.52 -7.71 5.89
C ILE A 40 -1.67 -6.20 5.75
N CYS A 41 -2.74 -5.76 5.11
CA CYS A 41 -3.07 -4.35 4.90
C CYS A 41 -3.97 -3.79 6.03
N GLY A 42 -3.99 -2.47 6.15
CA GLY A 42 -4.94 -1.77 7.03
C GLY A 42 -6.40 -2.07 6.73
N SER A 43 -6.76 -2.28 5.45
CA SER A 43 -8.11 -2.69 5.04
C SER A 43 -8.47 -4.11 5.49
N ASP A 44 -7.52 -5.06 5.43
CA ASP A 44 -7.74 -6.42 5.96
C ASP A 44 -8.05 -6.36 7.45
N MET A 45 -7.26 -5.58 8.21
CA MET A 45 -7.49 -5.36 9.64
C MET A 45 -8.86 -4.72 9.89
N HIS A 46 -9.27 -3.76 9.06
CA HIS A 46 -10.56 -3.09 9.20
C HIS A 46 -11.73 -4.05 8.94
N TYR A 47 -11.68 -4.85 7.86
CA TYR A 47 -12.67 -5.90 7.63
C TYR A 47 -12.71 -6.91 8.79
N TYR A 48 -11.54 -7.33 9.28
CA TYR A 48 -11.44 -8.25 10.38
C TYR A 48 -12.08 -7.71 11.68
N GLU A 49 -11.89 -6.41 11.98
CA GLU A 49 -12.44 -5.76 13.18
C GLU A 49 -13.94 -5.43 13.06
N THR A 50 -14.43 -5.08 11.88
CA THR A 50 -15.77 -4.46 11.72
C THR A 50 -16.69 -5.16 10.74
N GLY A 51 -16.16 -6.06 9.90
CA GLY A 51 -16.90 -6.76 8.85
C GLY A 51 -17.21 -5.91 7.61
N ARG A 52 -16.79 -4.63 7.55
CA ARG A 52 -17.12 -3.75 6.42
C ARG A 52 -16.17 -2.57 6.27
N ILE A 53 -16.10 -2.01 5.07
CA ILE A 53 -15.50 -0.71 4.77
C ILE A 53 -16.48 0.05 3.87
N GLY A 54 -17.12 1.09 4.39
CA GLY A 54 -18.19 1.78 3.67
C GLY A 54 -19.31 0.82 3.25
N ASP A 55 -19.59 0.74 1.96
CA ASP A 55 -20.62 -0.12 1.40
C ASP A 55 -20.13 -1.55 1.11
N TYR A 56 -18.83 -1.81 1.21
CA TYR A 56 -18.25 -3.14 1.04
C TYR A 56 -18.41 -3.96 2.32
N VAL A 57 -19.32 -4.92 2.31
CA VAL A 57 -19.65 -5.77 3.46
C VAL A 57 -19.12 -7.18 3.22
N VAL A 58 -18.41 -7.72 4.20
CA VAL A 58 -17.92 -9.11 4.18
C VAL A 58 -19.06 -10.07 4.48
N GLU A 59 -19.28 -11.01 3.58
CA GLU A 59 -20.19 -12.15 3.76
C GLU A 59 -19.35 -13.42 4.01
N PRO A 60 -19.29 -13.91 5.25
CA PRO A 60 -18.50 -15.10 5.57
C PRO A 60 -19.05 -16.39 4.91
N PRO A 61 -18.15 -17.34 4.52
CA PRO A 61 -16.71 -17.30 4.63
C PRO A 61 -16.06 -16.43 3.53
N PHE A 62 -15.13 -15.54 3.89
CA PHE A 62 -14.50 -14.61 2.97
C PHE A 62 -12.96 -14.65 3.07
N VAL A 63 -12.25 -14.63 1.94
CA VAL A 63 -10.78 -14.61 1.93
C VAL A 63 -10.29 -13.16 1.94
N LEU A 64 -9.45 -12.82 2.91
CA LEU A 64 -8.75 -11.52 2.98
C LEU A 64 -7.40 -11.58 2.26
N GLY A 65 -6.67 -10.44 2.24
CA GLY A 65 -5.33 -10.30 1.66
C GLY A 65 -5.34 -9.91 0.18
N HIS A 66 -4.50 -8.94 -0.18
CA HIS A 66 -4.38 -8.44 -1.56
C HIS A 66 -2.97 -7.97 -1.93
N GLU A 67 -1.97 -8.29 -1.12
CA GLU A 67 -0.57 -7.93 -1.34
C GLU A 67 0.28 -9.21 -1.56
N PRO A 68 0.13 -9.92 -2.68
CA PRO A 68 0.78 -11.21 -2.88
C PRO A 68 2.11 -11.12 -3.63
N GLY A 69 3.05 -12.01 -3.24
CA GLY A 69 4.24 -12.36 -3.98
C GLY A 69 4.39 -13.89 -4.03
N GLY A 70 4.83 -14.41 -5.17
CA GLY A 70 4.92 -15.87 -5.34
C GLY A 70 5.69 -16.30 -6.60
N VAL A 71 5.52 -17.57 -6.95
CA VAL A 71 6.21 -18.23 -8.07
C VAL A 71 5.19 -18.80 -9.05
N VAL A 72 5.38 -18.56 -10.33
CA VAL A 72 4.56 -19.13 -11.40
C VAL A 72 4.77 -20.63 -11.46
N VAL A 73 3.69 -21.43 -11.38
CA VAL A 73 3.74 -22.90 -11.43
C VAL A 73 3.04 -23.49 -12.65
N GLU A 74 2.15 -22.72 -13.30
CA GLU A 74 1.53 -23.09 -14.56
C GLU A 74 1.24 -21.82 -15.38
N VAL A 75 1.25 -21.92 -16.70
CA VAL A 75 1.00 -20.80 -17.63
C VAL A 75 -0.10 -21.17 -18.62
N GLY A 76 -1.03 -20.26 -18.85
CA GLY A 76 -2.05 -20.39 -19.90
C GLY A 76 -1.45 -20.36 -21.29
N LYS A 77 -2.14 -20.93 -22.27
CA LYS A 77 -1.59 -21.17 -23.62
C LYS A 77 -1.20 -19.91 -24.40
N ASN A 78 -1.78 -18.75 -24.05
CA ASN A 78 -1.49 -17.48 -24.73
C ASN A 78 -0.42 -16.65 -23.98
N VAL A 79 0.08 -17.12 -22.85
CA VAL A 79 1.08 -16.40 -22.05
C VAL A 79 2.48 -16.62 -22.64
N THR A 80 3.15 -15.52 -23.02
CA THR A 80 4.47 -15.59 -23.67
C THR A 80 5.59 -14.90 -22.88
N HIS A 81 5.25 -14.02 -21.91
CA HIS A 81 6.20 -13.19 -21.18
C HIS A 81 6.57 -13.74 -19.81
N LEU A 82 5.85 -14.76 -19.33
CA LEU A 82 6.12 -15.47 -18.08
C LEU A 82 6.30 -16.97 -18.35
N LYS A 83 7.06 -17.63 -17.49
CA LYS A 83 7.28 -19.08 -17.51
C LYS A 83 7.25 -19.66 -16.11
N VAL A 84 7.04 -20.96 -16.01
CA VAL A 84 7.15 -21.71 -14.75
C VAL A 84 8.51 -21.47 -14.10
N GLY A 85 8.50 -21.16 -12.80
CA GLY A 85 9.65 -20.81 -11.99
C GLY A 85 9.94 -19.31 -11.92
N ASP A 86 9.27 -18.45 -12.69
CA ASP A 86 9.42 -17.01 -12.55
C ASP A 86 8.80 -16.54 -11.21
N ARG A 87 9.56 -15.75 -10.45
CA ARG A 87 9.07 -15.05 -9.27
C ARG A 87 8.32 -13.81 -9.71
N VAL A 88 7.17 -13.52 -9.09
CA VAL A 88 6.27 -12.44 -9.51
C VAL A 88 5.70 -11.68 -8.33
N ALA A 89 5.49 -10.37 -8.53
CA ALA A 89 4.56 -9.54 -7.77
C ALA A 89 3.25 -9.46 -8.56
N LEU A 90 2.11 -9.49 -7.88
CA LEU A 90 0.79 -9.46 -8.53
C LEU A 90 0.10 -8.15 -8.24
N GLU A 91 -0.35 -7.44 -9.28
CA GLU A 91 -1.24 -6.29 -9.16
C GLU A 91 -2.67 -6.78 -8.95
N PRO A 92 -3.32 -6.48 -7.81
CA PRO A 92 -4.55 -7.16 -7.39
C PRO A 92 -5.81 -6.76 -8.15
N GLY A 93 -5.75 -5.73 -8.99
CA GLY A 93 -6.92 -5.12 -9.60
C GLY A 93 -7.10 -5.44 -11.08
N LYS A 94 -7.98 -6.39 -11.43
CA LYS A 94 -8.41 -6.64 -12.82
C LYS A 94 -9.46 -5.63 -13.24
N THR A 95 -9.26 -4.94 -14.38
CA THR A 95 -10.13 -3.89 -14.88
C THR A 95 -10.83 -4.28 -16.19
N CYS A 96 -11.90 -3.60 -16.57
CA CYS A 96 -12.65 -3.95 -17.79
C CYS A 96 -11.91 -3.66 -19.10
N GLY A 97 -10.88 -2.78 -19.08
CA GLY A 97 -10.06 -2.43 -20.24
C GLY A 97 -10.74 -1.53 -21.28
N HIS A 98 -12.05 -1.28 -21.20
CA HIS A 98 -12.81 -0.60 -22.27
C HIS A 98 -13.62 0.63 -21.81
N CYS A 99 -13.82 0.88 -20.51
CA CYS A 99 -14.47 2.09 -20.03
C CYS A 99 -13.61 3.34 -20.29
N GLU A 100 -14.16 4.51 -20.12
CA GLU A 100 -13.46 5.79 -20.33
C GLU A 100 -12.19 5.88 -19.49
N TYR A 101 -12.24 5.51 -18.20
CA TYR A 101 -11.09 5.55 -17.30
C TYR A 101 -9.98 4.60 -17.74
N CYS A 102 -10.31 3.38 -18.17
CA CYS A 102 -9.31 2.44 -18.69
C CYS A 102 -8.66 2.96 -19.97
N ARG A 103 -9.43 3.53 -20.89
CA ARG A 103 -8.92 4.09 -22.15
C ARG A 103 -8.04 5.33 -21.93
N GLU A 104 -8.29 6.10 -20.87
CA GLU A 104 -7.45 7.24 -20.48
C GLU A 104 -6.24 6.84 -19.65
N GLY A 105 -6.01 5.55 -19.39
CA GLY A 105 -4.94 5.06 -18.52
C GLY A 105 -5.19 5.29 -17.03
N LYS A 106 -6.39 5.68 -16.64
CA LYS A 106 -6.82 5.87 -15.25
C LYS A 106 -7.54 4.61 -14.72
N TYR A 107 -7.02 3.44 -15.04
CA TYR A 107 -7.69 2.16 -14.82
C TYR A 107 -7.96 1.84 -13.34
N ASN A 108 -7.24 2.45 -12.40
CA ASN A 108 -7.53 2.38 -10.97
C ASN A 108 -8.92 2.94 -10.61
N LEU A 109 -9.53 3.75 -11.49
CA LEU A 109 -10.87 4.33 -11.36
C LEU A 109 -11.93 3.56 -12.14
N CYS A 110 -11.60 2.40 -12.69
CA CYS A 110 -12.55 1.56 -13.42
C CYS A 110 -13.75 1.17 -12.52
N PRO A 111 -15.00 1.44 -12.93
CA PRO A 111 -16.17 1.09 -12.12
C PRO A 111 -16.36 -0.44 -11.98
N ASP A 112 -15.87 -1.21 -12.96
CA ASP A 112 -16.00 -2.66 -13.01
C ASP A 112 -14.72 -3.38 -12.52
N VAL A 113 -13.90 -2.72 -11.70
CA VAL A 113 -12.68 -3.34 -11.18
C VAL A 113 -12.99 -4.51 -10.26
N VAL A 114 -12.39 -5.66 -10.56
CA VAL A 114 -12.37 -6.84 -9.70
C VAL A 114 -11.05 -6.79 -8.93
N PHE A 115 -11.12 -6.54 -7.61
CA PHE A 115 -9.93 -6.31 -6.79
C PHE A 115 -9.91 -7.32 -5.64
N PHE A 116 -8.77 -7.99 -5.42
CA PHE A 116 -8.62 -8.95 -4.34
C PHE A 116 -9.05 -8.37 -2.98
N ALA A 117 -9.68 -9.19 -2.16
CA ALA A 117 -10.17 -8.82 -0.84
C ALA A 117 -11.07 -7.57 -0.79
N THR A 118 -11.77 -7.26 -1.88
CA THR A 118 -12.81 -6.24 -1.89
C THR A 118 -14.15 -6.94 -2.11
N PRO A 119 -15.03 -7.03 -1.11
CA PRO A 119 -16.28 -7.76 -1.23
C PRO A 119 -17.09 -7.38 -2.47
N PRO A 120 -17.66 -8.34 -3.23
CA PRO A 120 -17.72 -9.79 -2.91
C PRO A 120 -16.52 -10.61 -3.42
N VAL A 121 -15.42 -9.98 -3.84
CA VAL A 121 -14.26 -10.65 -4.44
C VAL A 121 -13.31 -11.16 -3.36
N ASP A 122 -13.08 -12.47 -3.34
CA ASP A 122 -12.11 -13.11 -2.44
C ASP A 122 -10.69 -12.57 -2.64
N GLY A 123 -9.93 -12.57 -1.55
CA GLY A 123 -8.52 -12.21 -1.53
C GLY A 123 -7.58 -13.41 -1.71
N VAL A 124 -6.35 -13.26 -1.21
CA VAL A 124 -5.23 -14.15 -1.52
C VAL A 124 -4.52 -14.77 -0.30
N PHE A 125 -5.15 -14.82 0.89
CA PHE A 125 -4.64 -15.69 1.96
C PHE A 125 -4.93 -17.14 1.64
N GLN A 126 -4.24 -17.70 0.64
CA GLN A 126 -4.36 -19.06 0.12
C GLN A 126 -3.07 -19.52 -0.55
N GLU A 127 -2.91 -20.83 -0.78
CA GLU A 127 -1.65 -21.35 -1.32
C GLU A 127 -1.43 -21.06 -2.81
N TYR A 128 -2.51 -20.98 -3.60
CA TYR A 128 -2.44 -20.75 -5.05
C TYR A 128 -3.51 -19.76 -5.50
N VAL A 129 -3.18 -19.00 -6.53
CA VAL A 129 -4.14 -18.11 -7.22
C VAL A 129 -3.92 -18.17 -8.73
N ALA A 130 -5.00 -18.27 -9.50
CA ALA A 130 -4.98 -18.01 -10.93
C ALA A 130 -5.23 -16.51 -11.16
N HIS A 131 -4.36 -15.86 -11.96
CA HIS A 131 -4.45 -14.42 -12.18
C HIS A 131 -4.02 -14.05 -13.60
N GLU A 132 -4.52 -12.93 -14.12
CA GLU A 132 -4.12 -12.43 -15.43
C GLU A 132 -2.61 -12.23 -15.52
N ALA A 133 -1.98 -12.87 -16.51
CA ALA A 133 -0.54 -12.78 -16.69
C ALA A 133 -0.05 -11.35 -16.88
N ALA A 134 -0.85 -10.48 -17.48
CA ALA A 134 -0.54 -9.06 -17.67
C ALA A 134 -0.46 -8.26 -16.36
N LEU A 135 -1.03 -8.79 -15.27
CA LEU A 135 -0.98 -8.22 -13.92
C LEU A 135 0.03 -8.93 -13.00
N CYS A 136 0.81 -9.87 -13.54
CA CYS A 136 1.88 -10.57 -12.86
C CYS A 136 3.23 -10.05 -13.36
N PHE A 137 3.96 -9.35 -12.51
CA PHE A 137 5.21 -8.68 -12.86
C PHE A 137 6.39 -9.50 -12.39
N LYS A 138 7.23 -9.92 -13.35
CA LYS A 138 8.43 -10.70 -13.06
C LYS A 138 9.41 -9.91 -12.20
N LEU A 139 9.90 -10.54 -11.14
CA LEU A 139 10.91 -9.98 -10.24
C LEU A 139 12.33 -10.25 -10.77
N PRO A 140 13.24 -9.28 -10.67
CA PRO A 140 14.68 -9.48 -10.93
C PRO A 140 15.29 -10.47 -9.93
N GLU A 141 16.49 -11.00 -10.26
CA GLU A 141 17.16 -12.00 -9.42
C GLU A 141 17.47 -11.53 -7.99
N ASN A 142 17.71 -10.25 -7.81
CA ASN A 142 18.02 -9.64 -6.51
C ASN A 142 16.79 -9.16 -5.73
N VAL A 143 15.58 -9.38 -6.23
CA VAL A 143 14.31 -9.08 -5.53
C VAL A 143 13.61 -10.40 -5.22
N ASP A 144 13.33 -10.67 -3.95
CA ASP A 144 12.64 -11.88 -3.55
C ASP A 144 11.10 -11.72 -3.50
N THR A 145 10.38 -12.80 -3.24
CA THR A 145 8.92 -12.81 -3.22
C THR A 145 8.32 -12.12 -1.99
N LEU A 146 9.09 -11.95 -0.90
CA LEU A 146 8.71 -11.10 0.23
C LEU A 146 8.66 -9.62 -0.21
N GLU A 147 9.68 -9.17 -0.90
CA GLU A 147 9.69 -7.83 -1.51
C GLU A 147 8.61 -7.72 -2.59
N GLY A 148 8.40 -8.80 -3.37
CA GLY A 148 7.31 -8.90 -4.35
C GLY A 148 5.93 -8.64 -3.75
N ALA A 149 5.64 -9.19 -2.58
CA ALA A 149 4.40 -8.93 -1.85
C ALA A 149 4.26 -7.46 -1.42
N LEU A 150 5.37 -6.79 -1.12
CA LEU A 150 5.39 -5.41 -0.66
C LEU A 150 5.42 -4.37 -1.79
N ILE A 151 5.47 -4.81 -3.05
CA ILE A 151 5.33 -3.90 -4.21
C ILE A 151 3.94 -3.25 -4.21
N GLU A 152 2.91 -3.95 -3.75
CA GLU A 152 1.54 -3.41 -3.68
C GLU A 152 1.47 -2.13 -2.83
N PRO A 153 1.82 -2.14 -1.53
CA PRO A 153 1.81 -0.90 -0.74
C PRO A 153 2.83 0.14 -1.24
N LEU A 154 3.97 -0.29 -1.79
CA LEU A 154 4.94 0.65 -2.39
C LEU A 154 4.33 1.37 -3.60
N ALA A 155 3.50 0.69 -4.40
CA ALA A 155 2.81 1.30 -5.52
C ALA A 155 1.89 2.46 -5.10
N VAL A 156 1.25 2.36 -3.92
CA VAL A 156 0.50 3.49 -3.33
C VAL A 156 1.43 4.68 -3.05
N GLY A 157 2.62 4.43 -2.47
CA GLY A 157 3.62 5.46 -2.18
C GLY A 157 4.11 6.19 -3.43
N PHE A 158 4.48 5.45 -4.48
CA PHE A 158 4.88 6.05 -5.76
C PHE A 158 3.73 6.78 -6.45
N HIS A 159 2.51 6.24 -6.39
CA HIS A 159 1.37 6.93 -6.95
C HIS A 159 1.11 8.25 -6.23
N ALA A 160 1.26 8.30 -4.91
CA ALA A 160 1.17 9.54 -4.15
C ALA A 160 2.27 10.54 -4.53
N ALA A 161 3.52 10.09 -4.69
CA ALA A 161 4.63 10.92 -5.16
C ALA A 161 4.35 11.50 -6.56
N ASN A 162 3.87 10.66 -7.50
CA ASN A 162 3.50 11.08 -8.86
C ASN A 162 2.33 12.07 -8.88
N GLN A 163 1.29 11.85 -8.08
CA GLN A 163 0.17 12.79 -7.92
C GLN A 163 0.66 14.13 -7.38
N GLY A 164 1.63 14.11 -6.47
CA GLY A 164 2.24 15.30 -5.90
C GLY A 164 3.21 16.03 -6.83
N GLY A 165 3.58 15.44 -7.96
CA GLY A 165 4.60 15.98 -8.85
C GLY A 165 5.99 16.02 -8.19
N ALA A 166 6.36 14.93 -7.51
CA ALA A 166 7.64 14.80 -6.82
C ALA A 166 8.83 14.94 -7.79
N HIS A 167 9.83 15.76 -7.43
CA HIS A 167 11.04 15.93 -8.22
C HIS A 167 12.22 16.45 -7.39
N ALA A 168 13.41 16.43 -7.98
CA ALA A 168 14.62 16.95 -7.35
C ALA A 168 14.50 18.45 -7.00
N GLY A 169 15.11 18.84 -5.89
CA GLY A 169 15.09 20.22 -5.36
C GLY A 169 13.99 20.50 -4.35
N GLN A 170 12.92 19.70 -4.33
CA GLN A 170 11.80 19.89 -3.41
C GLN A 170 12.13 19.53 -1.96
N THR A 171 11.38 20.15 -1.04
CA THR A 171 11.24 19.74 0.36
C THR A 171 9.82 19.22 0.55
N ALA A 172 9.70 18.00 1.06
CA ALA A 172 8.42 17.36 1.32
C ALA A 172 8.24 16.99 2.79
N VAL A 173 6.96 16.92 3.23
CA VAL A 173 6.57 16.37 4.52
C VAL A 173 5.59 15.21 4.30
N VAL A 174 5.80 14.12 5.02
CA VAL A 174 4.86 13.00 5.10
C VAL A 174 4.24 12.97 6.50
N PHE A 175 2.93 13.09 6.59
CA PHE A 175 2.20 12.88 7.83
C PHE A 175 1.80 11.41 7.97
N GLY A 176 2.18 10.82 9.11
CA GLY A 176 2.05 9.40 9.40
C GLY A 176 3.29 8.60 9.02
N ALA A 177 3.84 7.84 9.98
CA ALA A 177 4.96 6.93 9.80
C ALA A 177 4.50 5.44 9.88
N GLY A 178 3.27 5.17 9.46
CA GLY A 178 2.77 3.82 9.20
C GLY A 178 3.32 3.27 7.88
N CYS A 179 2.86 2.09 7.46
CA CYS A 179 3.31 1.44 6.23
C CYS A 179 3.25 2.41 5.02
N ILE A 180 2.09 3.00 4.76
CA ILE A 180 1.90 3.90 3.61
C ILE A 180 2.76 5.18 3.72
N GLY A 181 2.91 5.74 4.93
CA GLY A 181 3.79 6.90 5.11
C GLY A 181 5.25 6.58 4.82
N LEU A 182 5.75 5.45 5.32
CA LEU A 182 7.15 5.04 5.08
C LEU A 182 7.41 4.69 3.62
N VAL A 183 6.52 3.98 2.93
CA VAL A 183 6.70 3.72 1.49
C VAL A 183 6.56 4.99 0.65
N SER A 184 5.71 5.95 1.05
CA SER A 184 5.63 7.26 0.39
C SER A 184 6.92 8.07 0.60
N MET A 185 7.48 8.07 1.80
CA MET A 185 8.77 8.70 2.09
C MET A 185 9.89 8.11 1.23
N MET A 186 9.96 6.77 1.14
CA MET A 186 10.95 6.10 0.29
C MET A 186 10.73 6.40 -1.19
N ALA A 187 9.47 6.42 -1.67
CA ALA A 187 9.13 6.78 -3.05
C ALA A 187 9.56 8.22 -3.37
N LEU A 188 9.26 9.20 -2.51
CA LEU A 188 9.72 10.58 -2.67
C LEU A 188 11.24 10.67 -2.79
N LYS A 189 11.98 9.92 -1.97
CA LYS A 189 13.44 9.88 -2.03
C LYS A 189 13.94 9.22 -3.32
N ALA A 190 13.30 8.15 -3.77
CA ALA A 190 13.64 7.46 -5.01
C ALA A 190 13.41 8.35 -6.25
N GLU A 191 12.38 9.21 -6.22
CA GLU A 191 12.08 10.25 -7.22
C GLU A 191 13.01 11.48 -7.13
N GLY A 192 13.92 11.51 -6.15
CA GLY A 192 14.94 12.54 -6.02
C GLY A 192 14.53 13.76 -5.19
N VAL A 193 13.42 13.72 -4.46
CA VAL A 193 13.06 14.81 -3.52
C VAL A 193 14.20 15.02 -2.53
N SER A 194 14.68 16.25 -2.42
CA SER A 194 15.94 16.55 -1.75
C SER A 194 15.87 16.44 -0.23
N ARG A 195 14.75 16.84 0.35
CA ARG A 195 14.50 16.75 1.80
C ARG A 195 13.10 16.19 2.04
N VAL A 196 13.03 15.10 2.81
CA VAL A 196 11.75 14.48 3.20
C VAL A 196 11.72 14.37 4.73
N TYR A 197 10.82 15.10 5.34
CA TYR A 197 10.54 15.03 6.77
C TYR A 197 9.31 14.17 7.03
N VAL A 198 9.32 13.43 8.14
CA VAL A 198 8.21 12.56 8.53
C VAL A 198 7.66 13.00 9.89
N VAL A 199 6.35 13.14 9.97
CA VAL A 199 5.64 13.56 11.20
C VAL A 199 4.78 12.40 11.70
N ASP A 200 4.92 12.03 12.96
CA ASP A 200 4.08 11.03 13.63
C ASP A 200 4.00 11.33 15.14
N ILE A 201 3.11 10.67 15.84
CA ILE A 201 3.00 10.72 17.31
C ILE A 201 3.83 9.61 17.98
N MET A 202 4.23 8.58 17.23
CA MET A 202 4.90 7.37 17.74
C MET A 202 6.40 7.41 17.47
N GLN A 203 7.21 7.59 18.54
CA GLN A 203 8.68 7.71 18.40
C GLN A 203 9.31 6.50 17.68
N LYS A 204 8.90 5.27 18.00
CA LYS A 204 9.43 4.06 17.34
C LYS A 204 9.25 4.05 15.82
N ARG A 205 8.12 4.59 15.34
CA ARG A 205 7.86 4.72 13.89
C ARG A 205 8.71 5.81 13.26
N LEU A 206 8.94 6.90 13.98
CA LEU A 206 9.85 7.97 13.57
C LEU A 206 11.30 7.49 13.51
N ASP A 207 11.74 6.67 14.48
CA ASP A 207 13.06 6.05 14.46
C ASP A 207 13.21 5.16 13.20
N LYS A 208 12.16 4.40 12.86
CA LYS A 208 12.12 3.61 11.64
C LYS A 208 12.19 4.49 10.37
N ALA A 209 11.51 5.63 10.35
CA ALA A 209 11.60 6.57 9.24
C ALA A 209 13.04 7.09 9.05
N MET A 210 13.76 7.36 10.13
CA MET A 210 15.17 7.74 10.08
C MET A 210 16.07 6.62 9.55
N GLU A 211 15.86 5.37 10.01
CA GLU A 211 16.59 4.18 9.48
C GLU A 211 16.38 4.03 7.96
N LEU A 212 15.17 4.33 7.47
CA LEU A 212 14.81 4.23 6.06
C LEU A 212 15.18 5.47 5.24
N GLY A 213 15.88 6.43 5.82
CA GLY A 213 16.50 7.55 5.14
C GLY A 213 15.68 8.84 5.10
N ALA A 214 14.73 9.04 6.02
CA ALA A 214 14.13 10.37 6.20
C ALA A 214 15.22 11.43 6.47
N THR A 215 15.02 12.65 5.98
CA THR A 215 15.94 13.77 6.25
C THR A 215 15.86 14.21 7.72
N GLY A 216 14.70 14.06 8.32
CA GLY A 216 14.44 14.34 9.73
C GLY A 216 13.02 13.91 10.09
N VAL A 217 12.74 13.87 11.37
CA VAL A 217 11.45 13.46 11.90
C VAL A 217 10.94 14.44 12.94
N ILE A 218 9.63 14.55 13.09
CA ILE A 218 8.97 15.43 14.04
C ILE A 218 7.95 14.61 14.84
N ASN A 219 8.13 14.53 16.15
CA ASN A 219 7.13 13.95 17.04
C ASN A 219 6.13 15.04 17.46
N SER A 220 4.94 15.00 16.86
CA SER A 220 3.91 16.02 17.08
C SER A 220 3.24 15.98 18.46
N MET A 221 3.58 15.00 19.31
CA MET A 221 3.18 15.02 20.73
C MET A 221 4.02 15.98 21.57
N ASN A 222 5.26 16.25 21.14
CA ASN A 222 6.24 16.98 21.91
C ASN A 222 6.67 18.29 21.25
N THR A 223 6.30 18.50 19.98
CA THR A 223 6.81 19.61 19.18
C THR A 223 5.70 20.17 18.30
N ASP A 224 5.57 21.48 18.25
CA ASP A 224 4.69 22.13 17.27
C ASP A 224 5.25 21.93 15.86
N VAL A 225 4.45 21.30 15.01
CA VAL A 225 4.86 20.93 13.65
C VAL A 225 5.12 22.16 12.78
N GLN A 226 4.32 23.23 12.91
CA GLN A 226 4.45 24.42 12.12
C GLN A 226 5.73 25.21 12.48
N GLU A 227 6.00 25.36 13.77
CA GLU A 227 7.21 26.01 14.27
C GLU A 227 8.47 25.22 13.83
N GLU A 228 8.45 23.91 13.98
CA GLU A 228 9.60 23.07 13.64
C GLU A 228 9.86 23.03 12.12
N ILE A 229 8.83 22.92 11.31
CA ILE A 229 8.99 23.03 9.84
C ILE A 229 9.48 24.43 9.47
N GLY A 230 8.98 25.49 10.10
CA GLY A 230 9.48 26.84 9.91
C GLY A 230 10.99 26.93 10.21
N ARG A 231 11.45 26.33 11.29
CA ARG A 231 12.87 26.26 11.67
C ARG A 231 13.71 25.46 10.66
N LEU A 232 13.25 24.26 10.29
CA LEU A 232 13.95 23.34 9.37
C LEU A 232 14.04 23.87 7.94
N THR A 233 13.09 24.70 7.53
CA THR A 233 13.04 25.30 6.19
C THR A 233 13.45 26.76 6.14
N GLU A 234 13.98 27.32 7.23
CA GLU A 234 14.34 28.74 7.32
C GLU A 234 13.19 29.68 6.91
N GLY A 235 11.97 29.32 7.34
CA GLY A 235 10.74 30.06 7.04
C GLY A 235 10.17 29.86 5.63
N LYS A 236 10.78 29.02 4.78
CA LYS A 236 10.38 28.84 3.36
C LYS A 236 9.16 27.93 3.17
N SER A 237 8.73 27.19 4.23
CA SER A 237 7.66 26.18 4.13
C SER A 237 8.03 25.03 3.17
N VAL A 238 7.08 24.12 2.85
CA VAL A 238 7.36 22.92 2.07
C VAL A 238 6.66 22.91 0.71
N ASP A 239 7.29 22.25 -0.28
CA ASP A 239 6.81 22.17 -1.66
C ASP A 239 5.71 21.13 -1.85
N LEU A 240 5.73 20.09 -1.02
CA LEU A 240 4.84 18.96 -1.15
C LEU A 240 4.51 18.37 0.21
N VAL A 241 3.24 18.06 0.44
CA VAL A 241 2.82 17.27 1.60
C VAL A 241 2.10 16.02 1.12
N ILE A 242 2.45 14.86 1.72
CA ILE A 242 1.68 13.62 1.59
C ILE A 242 1.06 13.31 2.96
N GLU A 243 -0.27 13.31 3.02
CA GLU A 243 -1.04 13.04 4.23
C GLU A 243 -1.54 11.59 4.21
N THR A 244 -1.02 10.75 5.12
CA THR A 244 -1.32 9.32 5.18
C THR A 244 -1.99 8.88 6.48
N ALA A 245 -2.19 9.80 7.42
CA ALA A 245 -2.81 9.51 8.72
C ALA A 245 -4.35 9.53 8.67
N GLY A 246 -4.93 10.24 7.69
CA GLY A 246 -6.38 10.38 7.54
C GLY A 246 -7.04 11.14 8.69
N MET A 247 -6.32 12.07 9.31
CA MET A 247 -6.81 12.82 10.48
C MET A 247 -7.02 14.29 10.15
N GLU A 248 -8.10 14.88 10.67
CA GLU A 248 -8.37 16.31 10.50
C GLU A 248 -7.19 17.17 10.96
N VAL A 249 -6.59 16.85 12.11
CA VAL A 249 -5.49 17.61 12.69
C VAL A 249 -4.27 17.65 11.77
N THR A 250 -3.90 16.52 11.17
CA THR A 250 -2.74 16.42 10.27
C THR A 250 -3.02 17.12 8.94
N THR A 251 -4.24 17.03 8.42
CA THR A 251 -4.65 17.75 7.20
C THR A 251 -4.67 19.28 7.43
N ARG A 252 -5.11 19.74 8.60
CA ARG A 252 -5.02 21.16 8.98
C ARG A 252 -3.56 21.62 9.07
N GLN A 253 -2.71 20.87 9.74
CA GLN A 253 -1.26 21.15 9.80
C GLN A 253 -0.63 21.21 8.42
N ALA A 254 -0.99 20.27 7.53
CA ALA A 254 -0.54 20.25 6.13
C ALA A 254 -0.83 21.60 5.43
N ILE A 255 -2.06 22.14 5.57
CA ILE A 255 -2.42 23.42 4.97
C ILE A 255 -1.54 24.58 5.52
N HIS A 256 -1.22 24.54 6.82
CA HIS A 256 -0.40 25.58 7.45
C HIS A 256 1.05 25.56 6.99
N ILE A 257 1.67 24.39 6.87
CA ILE A 257 3.11 24.26 6.55
C ILE A 257 3.43 24.30 5.06
N THR A 258 2.43 24.09 4.19
CA THR A 258 2.62 24.09 2.74
C THR A 258 2.77 25.51 2.21
N LYS A 259 3.73 25.77 1.35
CA LYS A 259 3.95 27.09 0.75
C LYS A 259 2.89 27.43 -0.30
N LYS A 260 2.80 28.71 -0.70
CA LYS A 260 1.86 29.17 -1.72
C LYS A 260 2.12 28.47 -3.06
N GLY A 261 1.05 28.08 -3.74
CA GLY A 261 1.07 27.39 -5.04
C GLY A 261 1.48 25.92 -4.98
N ALA A 262 1.70 25.35 -3.79
CA ALA A 262 2.20 23.98 -3.63
C ALA A 262 1.07 22.94 -3.49
N THR A 263 1.45 21.66 -3.42
CA THR A 263 0.52 20.53 -3.49
C THR A 263 0.42 19.79 -2.16
N ILE A 264 -0.80 19.40 -1.80
CA ILE A 264 -1.11 18.46 -0.73
C ILE A 264 -1.77 17.22 -1.35
N VAL A 265 -1.22 16.05 -1.07
CA VAL A 265 -1.76 14.76 -1.52
C VAL A 265 -2.39 14.04 -0.33
N LEU A 266 -3.69 13.78 -0.40
CA LEU A 266 -4.44 13.06 0.61
C LEU A 266 -4.50 11.58 0.24
N VAL A 267 -3.96 10.73 1.11
CA VAL A 267 -3.90 9.27 0.96
C VAL A 267 -4.67 8.57 2.08
N GLY A 268 -4.59 9.11 3.30
CA GLY A 268 -5.27 8.56 4.47
C GLY A 268 -6.79 8.75 4.41
N TYR A 269 -7.54 7.69 4.71
CA TYR A 269 -8.99 7.77 4.83
C TYR A 269 -9.41 8.34 6.19
N SER A 270 -10.32 9.32 6.18
CA SER A 270 -10.98 9.79 7.41
C SER A 270 -11.88 8.68 7.98
N LYS A 271 -11.80 8.48 9.29
CA LYS A 271 -12.69 7.53 9.99
C LYS A 271 -14.16 7.96 9.97
N THR A 272 -14.42 9.27 9.93
CA THR A 272 -15.76 9.85 9.90
C THR A 272 -16.28 10.13 8.50
N GLY A 273 -15.40 10.04 7.49
CA GLY A 273 -15.71 10.45 6.12
C GLY A 273 -15.67 11.96 5.88
N GLU A 274 -15.60 12.76 6.93
CA GLU A 274 -15.65 14.23 6.87
C GLU A 274 -14.51 14.87 7.66
N MET A 275 -14.10 16.08 7.27
CA MET A 275 -13.10 16.90 7.96
C MET A 275 -13.45 18.39 7.85
N THR A 276 -13.23 19.15 8.93
CA THR A 276 -13.33 20.61 8.93
C THR A 276 -11.96 21.23 8.67
N LEU A 277 -11.80 21.93 7.55
CA LEU A 277 -10.51 22.46 7.10
C LEU A 277 -10.53 23.99 6.98
N PRO A 278 -9.38 24.69 7.19
CA PRO A 278 -9.26 26.14 7.02
C PRO A 278 -9.15 26.51 5.54
N LEU A 279 -10.26 26.37 4.79
CA LEU A 279 -10.28 26.58 3.33
C LEU A 279 -9.90 27.99 2.92
N SER A 280 -10.24 29.04 3.70
CA SER A 280 -9.81 30.41 3.37
C SER A 280 -8.28 30.51 3.30
N LEU A 281 -7.56 29.87 4.23
CA LEU A 281 -6.10 29.82 4.18
C LEU A 281 -5.58 29.05 2.96
N ALA A 282 -6.27 27.97 2.58
CA ALA A 282 -5.91 27.22 1.38
C ALA A 282 -6.11 28.04 0.10
N LEU A 283 -7.19 28.85 0.02
CA LEU A 283 -7.44 29.80 -1.06
C LEU A 283 -6.36 30.90 -1.11
N ASP A 284 -6.03 31.53 0.02
CA ASP A 284 -5.00 32.57 0.12
C ASP A 284 -3.60 32.05 -0.32
N LYS A 285 -3.39 30.76 -0.21
CA LYS A 285 -2.16 30.09 -0.65
C LYS A 285 -2.26 29.48 -2.04
N GLU A 286 -3.42 29.48 -2.68
CA GLU A 286 -3.66 28.82 -3.98
C GLU A 286 -3.18 27.33 -3.97
N LEU A 287 -3.54 26.57 -2.91
CA LEU A 287 -3.08 25.21 -2.74
C LEU A 287 -3.79 24.25 -3.69
N THR A 288 -3.03 23.31 -4.25
CA THR A 288 -3.57 22.18 -5.00
C THR A 288 -3.78 21.00 -4.07
N PHE A 289 -5.02 20.48 -4.03
CA PHE A 289 -5.31 19.20 -3.38
C PHE A 289 -5.39 18.10 -4.42
N LYS A 290 -4.67 17.01 -4.18
CA LYS A 290 -4.75 15.76 -4.93
C LYS A 290 -5.14 14.62 -3.99
N THR A 291 -5.78 13.60 -4.54
CA THR A 291 -6.17 12.41 -3.78
C THR A 291 -5.60 11.17 -4.41
N VAL A 292 -5.45 10.12 -3.60
CA VAL A 292 -4.98 8.81 -4.06
C VAL A 292 -6.08 7.78 -3.80
N PHE A 293 -6.43 7.05 -4.84
CA PHE A 293 -7.25 5.85 -4.75
C PHE A 293 -6.52 4.72 -5.47
N ARG A 294 -6.00 3.74 -4.69
CA ARG A 294 -5.14 2.67 -5.23
C ARG A 294 -3.93 3.27 -5.97
N TYR A 295 -3.63 2.78 -7.18
CA TYR A 295 -2.52 3.23 -8.04
C TYR A 295 -2.76 2.79 -9.49
N ARG A 296 -1.90 3.24 -10.39
CA ARG A 296 -1.88 2.84 -11.80
C ARG A 296 -0.48 3.01 -12.40
N HIS A 297 -0.08 2.07 -13.28
CA HIS A 297 1.20 2.10 -14.03
C HIS A 297 2.45 2.21 -13.14
N ILE A 298 2.44 1.59 -11.95
CA ILE A 298 3.52 1.77 -10.96
C ILE A 298 4.40 0.53 -10.79
N TYR A 299 3.86 -0.68 -10.94
CA TYR A 299 4.59 -1.92 -10.61
C TYR A 299 5.99 -2.02 -11.22
N PRO A 300 6.21 -1.79 -12.54
CA PRO A 300 7.56 -1.87 -13.12
C PRO A 300 8.54 -0.89 -12.49
N MET A 301 8.12 0.35 -12.23
CA MET A 301 8.94 1.37 -11.61
C MET A 301 9.24 1.04 -10.15
N ALA A 302 8.25 0.56 -9.39
CA ALA A 302 8.42 0.17 -8.01
C ALA A 302 9.39 -1.01 -7.86
N ILE A 303 9.29 -2.03 -8.72
CA ILE A 303 10.21 -3.17 -8.76
C ILE A 303 11.63 -2.69 -9.08
N GLU A 304 11.82 -1.80 -10.06
CA GLU A 304 13.12 -1.25 -10.41
C GLU A 304 13.73 -0.42 -9.26
N ALA A 305 12.91 0.35 -8.54
CA ALA A 305 13.38 1.11 -7.38
C ALA A 305 13.88 0.21 -6.24
N VAL A 306 13.26 -0.95 -6.04
CA VAL A 306 13.74 -1.97 -5.10
C VAL A 306 15.00 -2.64 -5.63
N ALA A 307 15.00 -3.09 -6.88
CA ALA A 307 16.12 -3.77 -7.52
C ALA A 307 17.40 -2.93 -7.56
N SER A 308 17.27 -1.62 -7.77
CA SER A 308 18.38 -0.67 -7.75
C SER A 308 18.84 -0.27 -6.33
N GLY A 309 18.19 -0.77 -5.28
CA GLY A 309 18.50 -0.46 -3.88
C GLY A 309 18.09 0.93 -3.41
N LYS A 310 17.30 1.68 -4.21
CA LYS A 310 16.76 2.99 -3.81
C LYS A 310 15.67 2.88 -2.74
N VAL A 311 14.99 1.73 -2.69
CA VAL A 311 13.92 1.42 -1.74
C VAL A 311 14.25 0.15 -0.98
N ASN A 312 14.23 0.21 0.37
CA ASN A 312 14.42 -0.93 1.25
C ASN A 312 13.08 -1.41 1.82
N LEU A 313 12.38 -2.28 1.09
CA LEU A 313 11.09 -2.81 1.53
C LEU A 313 11.20 -3.74 2.75
N LYS A 314 12.27 -4.53 2.86
CA LYS A 314 12.46 -5.39 4.03
C LYS A 314 12.55 -4.60 5.34
N GLY A 315 13.00 -3.36 5.26
CA GLY A 315 13.11 -2.47 6.42
C GLY A 315 11.78 -2.11 7.07
N ILE A 316 10.63 -2.21 6.36
CA ILE A 316 9.31 -1.95 6.95
C ILE A 316 8.67 -3.19 7.59
N VAL A 317 9.19 -4.39 7.34
CA VAL A 317 8.62 -5.64 7.87
C VAL A 317 8.90 -5.75 9.37
N SER A 318 7.84 -5.73 10.16
CA SER A 318 7.93 -5.88 11.62
C SER A 318 7.80 -7.34 12.05
N ASN A 319 6.94 -8.11 11.38
CA ASN A 319 6.67 -9.51 11.72
C ASN A 319 6.40 -10.33 10.46
N ILE A 320 6.88 -11.58 10.48
CA ILE A 320 6.50 -12.61 9.52
C ILE A 320 5.85 -13.74 10.31
N PHE A 321 4.61 -14.07 9.98
CA PHE A 321 3.84 -15.16 10.58
C PHE A 321 3.78 -16.33 9.62
N ASN A 322 3.73 -17.56 10.14
CA ASN A 322 3.41 -18.71 9.30
C ASN A 322 1.93 -18.70 8.93
N PHE A 323 1.58 -19.32 7.82
CA PHE A 323 0.20 -19.36 7.34
C PHE A 323 -0.76 -20.00 8.38
N ASP A 324 -0.30 -21.05 9.08
CA ASP A 324 -1.08 -21.71 10.11
C ASP A 324 -1.44 -20.80 11.30
N ASP A 325 -0.67 -19.73 11.49
CA ASP A 325 -0.84 -18.76 12.57
C ASP A 325 -1.69 -17.54 12.16
N ILE A 326 -2.48 -17.62 11.07
CA ILE A 326 -3.23 -16.48 10.48
C ILE A 326 -4.13 -15.78 11.49
N GLN A 327 -4.78 -16.51 12.41
CA GLN A 327 -5.59 -15.93 13.48
C GLN A 327 -4.72 -15.03 14.38
N ALA A 328 -3.59 -15.54 14.85
CA ALA A 328 -2.65 -14.77 15.70
C ALA A 328 -2.03 -13.59 14.93
N ALA A 329 -1.79 -13.75 13.62
CA ALA A 329 -1.26 -12.67 12.76
C ALA A 329 -2.26 -11.50 12.68
N MET A 330 -3.54 -11.79 12.49
CA MET A 330 -4.60 -10.77 12.44
C MET A 330 -4.78 -10.10 13.81
N ASP A 331 -4.90 -10.89 14.89
CA ASP A 331 -5.06 -10.39 16.25
C ASP A 331 -3.91 -9.46 16.65
N LYS A 332 -2.68 -9.87 16.39
CA LYS A 332 -1.51 -9.07 16.73
C LYS A 332 -1.41 -7.80 15.87
N SER A 333 -1.71 -7.88 14.59
CA SER A 333 -1.71 -6.71 13.70
C SER A 333 -2.72 -5.66 14.12
N VAL A 334 -3.85 -6.06 14.68
CA VAL A 334 -4.87 -5.17 15.23
C VAL A 334 -4.47 -4.61 16.61
N SER A 335 -4.02 -5.47 17.53
CA SER A 335 -3.79 -5.08 18.93
C SER A 335 -2.49 -4.32 19.16
N ASP A 336 -1.45 -4.53 18.33
CA ASP A 336 -0.12 -3.96 18.51
C ASP A 336 0.25 -2.93 17.42
N LYS A 337 -0.75 -2.15 16.96
CA LYS A 337 -0.57 -1.12 15.91
C LYS A 337 0.57 -0.12 16.21
N ALA A 338 0.90 0.09 17.48
CA ALA A 338 1.95 1.00 17.89
C ALA A 338 3.37 0.50 17.51
N ASN A 339 3.59 -0.81 17.54
CA ASN A 339 4.90 -1.43 17.32
C ASN A 339 5.04 -2.07 15.94
N ILE A 340 3.94 -2.21 15.20
CA ILE A 340 3.90 -2.86 13.90
C ILE A 340 3.76 -1.81 12.79
N VAL A 341 4.70 -1.86 11.84
CA VAL A 341 4.60 -1.12 10.58
C VAL A 341 3.94 -2.00 9.52
N LYS A 342 4.50 -3.22 9.31
CA LYS A 342 3.99 -4.18 8.34
C LYS A 342 4.10 -5.61 8.88
N SER A 343 2.99 -6.32 8.90
CA SER A 343 2.95 -7.77 9.09
C SER A 343 2.84 -8.46 7.73
N VAL A 344 3.49 -9.61 7.62
CA VAL A 344 3.45 -10.46 6.42
C VAL A 344 3.15 -11.89 6.84
N VAL A 345 2.36 -12.60 6.05
CA VAL A 345 2.09 -14.03 6.21
C VAL A 345 2.92 -14.80 5.21
N LYS A 346 3.74 -15.73 5.68
CA LYS A 346 4.46 -16.70 4.85
C LYS A 346 3.53 -17.87 4.59
N ILE A 347 3.12 -18.01 3.31
CA ILE A 347 2.15 -19.00 2.87
C ILE A 347 2.82 -20.35 2.61
N GLY A 348 3.95 -20.38 1.91
CA GLY A 348 4.63 -21.61 1.52
C GLY A 348 6.15 -21.56 1.60
#